data_8b6676d8ff37bc0fb95826341b94bd69
#
_entry.id   8b6676d8ff37bc0fb95826341b94bd69
#
_cell.length_a   1.000
_cell.length_b   1.000
_cell.length_c   1.000
_cell.angle_alpha   90.00
_cell.angle_beta   90.00
_cell.angle_gamma   90.00
#
_symmetry.space_group_name_H-M   'P 1'
#
loop_
_entity.id
_entity.type
_entity.pdbx_description
1 polymer ?
#
loop_
_entity_poly.entity_id
_entity_poly.type
_entity_poly.pdbx_seq_one_letter_code
_entity_poly.pdbx_strand_id
1 'polypeptide(L)'
;MEMKIRNQFKGVTDDMDCFCEEAEIYELKVEGDVGADPIWCNQCGCNLDLEYVPISNELKSELTEWITKYGEWINWDIDRIIPNGIEMEEEHIKQGAKLTEKVKEELLGKYRIKFSPSTMARSYARKTP
;
A
#
# COMPACT_ATOMS: atom_id res chain seq x y z
N MET A 1 -4.77 -24.72 12.22
CA MET A 1 -4.38 -24.34 12.47
C MET A 1 -4.55 -24.05 13.01
N GLU A 2 -4.23 -23.75 12.97
CA GLU A 2 -4.09 -23.36 13.51
C GLU A 2 -4.38 -22.81 13.35
N MET A 3 -4.54 -22.59 12.97
CA MET A 3 -4.53 -21.95 12.86
C MET A 3 -4.62 -21.38 12.99
N LYS A 4 -4.95 -21.18 12.68
CA LYS A 4 -4.58 -20.43 12.88
C LYS A 4 -4.78 -19.94 13.88
N ILE A 5 -4.62 -19.97 14.44
CA ILE A 5 -4.56 -19.58 15.41
C ILE A 5 -3.68 -18.93 15.62
N ARG A 6 -3.21 -18.86 14.95
CA ARG A 6 -2.19 -18.35 15.01
C ARG A 6 -2.07 -17.26 15.68
N ASN A 7 -2.09 -16.81 15.88
CA ASN A 7 -1.90 -15.77 16.43
C ASN A 7 -2.44 -15.57 17.58
N GLN A 8 -3.05 -16.12 18.03
CA GLN A 8 -3.54 -15.87 19.02
C GLN A 8 -2.70 -15.89 19.98
N PHE A 9 -1.87 -16.40 20.06
CA PHE A 9 -1.09 -16.27 20.98
C PHE A 9 -0.07 -15.57 20.65
N LYS A 10 0.12 -15.40 19.84
CA LYS A 10 1.07 -14.71 19.58
C LYS A 10 0.75 -13.55 19.43
N GLY A 11 0.11 -13.44 19.43
CA GLY A 11 -0.03 -12.42 19.11
C GLY A 11 -0.18 -11.46 19.38
N VAL A 12 -0.33 -11.49 19.75
CA VAL A 12 -0.51 -10.52 20.29
C VAL A 12 -0.29 -9.46 19.63
N THR A 13 0.60 -9.20 19.33
CA THR A 13 0.83 -8.07 18.83
C THR A 13 0.82 -8.08 17.45
N ASP A 14 0.79 -9.10 16.81
CA ASP A 14 0.97 -9.04 15.53
C ASP A 14 -0.15 -9.42 14.81
N ASP A 15 -0.98 -8.55 14.57
CA ASP A 15 -2.18 -8.81 13.92
C ASP A 15 -2.18 -8.52 12.46
N MET A 16 -1.03 -8.46 11.84
CA MET A 16 -0.98 -8.28 10.40
C MET A 16 -1.22 -9.63 9.75
N ASP A 17 -2.47 -10.00 9.71
CA ASP A 17 -2.82 -11.27 9.15
C ASP A 17 -2.73 -11.29 7.64
N CYS A 18 -2.19 -12.33 7.09
CA CYS A 18 -2.28 -12.56 5.67
C CYS A 18 -2.38 -14.06 5.48
N PHE A 19 -2.51 -14.49 4.24
CA PHE A 19 -2.64 -15.91 3.97
C PHE A 19 -1.33 -16.53 3.50
N CYS A 20 -0.21 -15.89 3.90
CA CYS A 20 1.08 -16.44 3.61
C CYS A 20 1.26 -17.77 4.28
N GLU A 21 1.93 -18.67 3.61
CA GLU A 21 2.28 -19.91 4.25
C GLU A 21 3.46 -19.76 5.16
N GLU A 22 4.14 -18.62 5.08
CA GLU A 22 5.25 -18.35 5.96
C GLU A 22 4.73 -18.08 7.36
N ALA A 23 5.48 -18.48 8.35
CA ALA A 23 5.08 -18.25 9.73
C ALA A 23 5.05 -16.79 10.07
N GLU A 24 5.88 -15.99 9.40
CA GLU A 24 5.96 -14.57 9.69
C GLU A 24 6.00 -13.78 8.42
N ILE A 25 5.48 -12.57 8.49
CA ILE A 25 5.61 -11.62 7.40
C ILE A 25 6.90 -10.87 7.60
N TYR A 26 7.75 -10.82 6.60
CA TYR A 26 8.97 -10.03 6.70
C TYR A 26 9.22 -9.16 5.47
N GLU A 27 8.37 -9.23 4.47
CA GLU A 27 8.47 -8.35 3.31
C GLU A 27 7.17 -7.65 3.08
N LEU A 28 7.22 -6.33 3.03
CA LEU A 28 6.02 -5.52 2.80
C LEU A 28 6.23 -4.66 1.57
N LYS A 29 5.14 -4.19 0.98
CA LYS A 29 5.24 -3.17 -0.05
C LYS A 29 4.19 -2.12 0.18
N VAL A 30 4.50 -0.90 -0.25
CA VAL A 30 3.56 0.21 -0.26
C VAL A 30 3.11 0.37 -1.70
N GLU A 31 1.83 0.26 -1.93
CA GLU A 31 1.31 0.31 -3.28
C GLU A 31 -0.12 0.83 -3.26
N GLY A 32 -0.46 1.71 -4.20
CA GLY A 32 -1.81 2.24 -4.31
C GLY A 32 -2.69 1.34 -5.13
N ASP A 33 -3.94 1.22 -4.72
CA ASP A 33 -4.94 0.53 -5.50
C ASP A 33 -6.29 1.04 -5.05
N VAL A 34 -7.26 1.01 -5.92
CA VAL A 34 -8.58 1.54 -5.63
C VAL A 34 -9.24 0.69 -4.56
N GLY A 35 -9.67 1.34 -3.48
CA GLY A 35 -10.41 0.64 -2.43
C GLY A 35 -9.57 -0.23 -1.51
N ALA A 36 -8.25 -0.19 -1.64
CA ALA A 36 -7.38 -1.02 -0.84
C ALA A 36 -6.62 -0.19 0.19
N ASP A 37 -6.12 -0.86 1.21
CA ASP A 37 -5.19 -0.23 2.15
C ASP A 37 -3.82 -0.13 1.50
N PRO A 38 -2.97 0.78 1.98
CA PRO A 38 -1.73 1.08 1.25
C PRO A 38 -0.57 0.11 1.46
N ILE A 39 -0.67 -0.81 2.41
CA ILE A 39 0.42 -1.72 2.70
C ILE A 39 0.01 -3.15 2.45
N TRP A 40 0.89 -3.89 1.81
CA TRP A 40 0.63 -5.25 1.36
C TRP A 40 1.72 -6.18 1.83
N CYS A 41 1.38 -7.44 2.02
CA CYS A 41 2.38 -8.48 2.21
C CYS A 41 3.02 -8.76 0.86
N ASN A 42 4.32 -8.53 0.76
CA ASN A 42 4.99 -8.72 -0.52
C ASN A 42 5.35 -10.17 -0.77
N GLN A 43 5.03 -11.04 0.16
CA GLN A 43 5.30 -12.47 -0.01
C GLN A 43 4.14 -13.17 -0.68
N CYS A 44 2.91 -12.82 -0.34
CA CYS A 44 1.74 -13.48 -0.91
C CYS A 44 0.78 -12.54 -1.62
N GLY A 45 0.99 -11.24 -1.54
CA GLY A 45 0.13 -10.29 -2.21
C GLY A 45 -1.11 -9.87 -1.44
N CYS A 46 -1.24 -10.30 -0.22
CA CYS A 46 -2.41 -9.99 0.59
C CYS A 46 -2.41 -8.53 1.01
N ASN A 47 -3.56 -7.86 0.91
CA ASN A 47 -3.68 -6.47 1.36
C ASN A 47 -3.84 -6.49 2.88
N LEU A 48 -2.99 -5.74 3.57
CA LEU A 48 -2.99 -5.75 5.02
C LEU A 48 -3.85 -4.63 5.56
N ASP A 49 -4.50 -4.89 6.70
CA ASP A 49 -5.31 -3.88 7.36
C ASP A 49 -4.37 -2.89 8.04
N LEU A 50 -4.41 -1.65 7.59
CA LEU A 50 -3.49 -0.63 8.07
C LEU A 50 -3.58 -0.44 9.58
N GLU A 51 -4.75 -0.68 10.13
CA GLU A 51 -4.94 -0.51 11.56
C GLU A 51 -3.99 -1.38 12.37
N TYR A 52 -3.63 -2.54 11.85
CA TYR A 52 -2.80 -3.48 12.58
C TYR A 52 -1.33 -3.43 12.20
N VAL A 53 -0.95 -2.52 11.32
CA VAL A 53 0.46 -2.34 10.99
C VAL A 53 1.09 -1.53 12.12
N PRO A 54 2.21 -1.97 12.69
CA PRO A 54 2.77 -1.30 13.89
C PRO A 54 3.56 -0.03 13.56
N ILE A 55 2.89 0.94 12.98
CA ILE A 55 3.44 2.26 12.73
C ILE A 55 2.61 3.30 13.48
N SER A 56 3.10 4.52 13.54
CA SER A 56 2.42 5.57 14.29
C SER A 56 1.08 5.92 13.68
N ASN A 57 0.18 6.43 14.51
CA ASN A 57 -1.12 6.88 14.02
C ASN A 57 -0.97 8.03 13.05
N GLU A 58 0.04 8.86 13.26
CA GLU A 58 0.31 9.96 12.36
C GLU A 58 0.66 9.45 10.97
N LEU A 59 1.52 8.45 10.90
CA LEU A 59 1.90 7.88 9.61
C LEU A 59 0.74 7.14 8.97
N LYS A 60 -0.10 6.48 9.78
CA LYS A 60 -1.30 5.85 9.25
C LYS A 60 -2.22 6.87 8.59
N SER A 61 -2.37 8.04 9.22
CA SER A 61 -3.17 9.10 8.64
C SER A 61 -2.61 9.59 7.32
N GLU A 62 -1.30 9.77 7.26
CA GLU A 62 -0.67 10.22 6.03
C GLU A 62 -0.85 9.21 4.91
N LEU A 63 -0.70 7.94 5.24
CA LEU A 63 -0.88 6.90 4.24
C LEU A 63 -2.34 6.80 3.79
N THR A 64 -3.27 6.98 4.71
CA THR A 64 -4.69 6.95 4.37
C THR A 64 -5.04 8.10 3.42
N GLU A 65 -4.51 9.27 3.70
CA GLU A 65 -4.74 10.42 2.84
C GLU A 65 -4.16 10.19 1.46
N TRP A 66 -2.97 9.61 1.42
CA TRP A 66 -2.30 9.31 0.16
C TRP A 66 -3.10 8.31 -0.67
N ILE A 67 -3.59 7.24 -0.02
CA ILE A 67 -4.29 6.19 -0.77
C ILE A 67 -5.66 6.66 -1.25
N THR A 68 -6.31 7.58 -0.55
CA THR A 68 -7.61 8.06 -1.00
C THR A 68 -7.51 8.89 -2.26
N LYS A 69 -6.32 9.41 -2.58
CA LYS A 69 -6.13 10.16 -3.81
C LYS A 69 -5.75 9.30 -4.99
N TYR A 70 -5.57 8.02 -4.75
CA TYR A 70 -5.19 7.12 -5.83
C TYR A 70 -6.31 7.06 -6.86
N GLY A 71 -5.95 7.29 -8.10
CA GLY A 71 -6.92 7.21 -9.19
C GLY A 71 -7.64 8.50 -9.50
N GLU A 72 -7.36 9.58 -8.75
CA GLU A 72 -8.03 10.85 -9.01
C GLU A 72 -7.67 11.41 -10.38
N TRP A 73 -6.63 10.90 -10.99
CA TRP A 73 -6.21 11.36 -12.31
C TRP A 73 -6.99 10.70 -13.44
N ILE A 74 -7.97 9.87 -13.11
CA ILE A 74 -8.81 9.23 -14.10
C ILE A 74 -10.23 9.78 -13.99
N ASN A 75 -10.82 10.09 -15.12
CA ASN A 75 -12.26 10.40 -15.17
C ASN A 75 -12.95 9.05 -15.35
N TRP A 76 -13.48 8.53 -14.25
CA TRP A 76 -14.05 7.18 -14.25
C TRP A 76 -15.36 7.08 -15.02
N ASP A 77 -16.03 8.22 -15.23
CA ASP A 77 -17.29 8.21 -15.99
C ASP A 77 -17.06 7.88 -17.45
N ILE A 78 -15.97 8.37 -18.02
CA ILE A 78 -15.68 8.15 -19.42
C ILE A 78 -14.44 7.30 -19.63
N ASP A 79 -13.87 6.79 -18.54
CA ASP A 79 -12.74 5.87 -18.59
C ASP A 79 -11.54 6.49 -19.31
N ARG A 80 -11.21 7.71 -18.96
CA ARG A 80 -10.09 8.42 -19.58
C ARG A 80 -9.31 9.20 -18.56
N ILE A 81 -8.02 9.43 -18.88
CA ILE A 81 -7.18 10.24 -18.02
C ILE A 81 -7.62 11.70 -18.13
N ILE A 82 -7.58 12.43 -17.01
CA ILE A 82 -7.92 13.85 -17.03
C ILE A 82 -6.73 14.65 -17.56
N PRO A 83 -6.93 15.93 -17.91
CA PRO A 83 -5.89 16.69 -18.61
C PRO A 83 -4.51 16.73 -17.99
N ASN A 84 -4.38 16.85 -16.69
CA ASN A 84 -3.07 16.84 -16.06
C ASN A 84 -2.85 15.57 -15.25
N GLY A 85 -3.45 14.47 -15.71
CA GLY A 85 -3.42 13.23 -14.94
C GLY A 85 -2.05 12.62 -14.79
N ILE A 86 -1.20 12.73 -15.81
CA ILE A 86 0.14 12.15 -15.71
C ILE A 86 0.94 12.88 -14.64
N GLU A 87 0.83 14.21 -14.60
CA GLU A 87 1.53 14.98 -13.57
C GLU A 87 1.00 14.67 -12.18
N MET A 88 -0.32 14.46 -12.08
CA MET A 88 -0.91 14.09 -10.79
C MET A 88 -0.39 12.75 -10.30
N GLU A 89 -0.29 11.80 -11.21
CA GLU A 89 0.25 10.50 -10.82
C GLU A 89 1.71 10.61 -10.40
N GLU A 90 2.47 11.43 -11.12
CA GLU A 90 3.88 11.61 -10.77
C GLU A 90 4.03 12.21 -9.37
N GLU A 91 3.18 13.15 -9.03
CA GLU A 91 3.21 13.71 -7.69
C GLU A 91 2.82 12.67 -6.65
N HIS A 92 1.84 11.86 -6.97
CA HIS A 92 1.41 10.78 -6.07
C HIS A 92 2.54 9.78 -5.86
N ILE A 93 3.29 9.48 -6.91
CA ILE A 93 4.44 8.59 -6.80
C ILE A 93 5.50 9.19 -5.89
N LYS A 94 5.78 10.49 -6.02
CA LYS A 94 6.75 11.12 -5.16
C LYS A 94 6.35 11.05 -3.70
N GLN A 95 5.08 11.30 -3.43
CA GLN A 95 4.59 11.24 -2.06
C GLN A 95 4.65 9.82 -1.51
N GLY A 96 4.31 8.85 -2.35
CA GLY A 96 4.38 7.45 -1.95
C GLY A 96 5.79 7.01 -1.59
N ALA A 97 6.77 7.48 -2.36
CA ALA A 97 8.16 7.16 -2.07
C ALA A 97 8.59 7.75 -0.73
N LYS A 98 8.18 8.99 -0.44
CA LYS A 98 8.51 9.60 0.83
C LYS A 98 7.86 8.87 2.00
N LEU A 99 6.59 8.49 1.83
CA LEU A 99 5.90 7.78 2.89
C LEU A 99 6.49 6.40 3.11
N THR A 100 6.97 5.78 2.03
CA THR A 100 7.63 4.48 2.15
C THR A 100 8.89 4.61 3.01
N GLU A 101 9.64 5.69 2.83
CA GLU A 101 10.83 5.91 3.67
C GLU A 101 10.46 6.09 5.13
N LYS A 102 9.34 6.76 5.41
CA LYS A 102 8.87 6.90 6.77
C LYS A 102 8.48 5.54 7.37
N VAL A 103 7.83 4.70 6.56
CA VAL A 103 7.47 3.36 7.02
C VAL A 103 8.74 2.58 7.35
N LYS A 104 9.75 2.67 6.49
CA LYS A 104 11.02 2.00 6.75
C LYS A 104 11.64 2.46 8.05
N GLU A 105 11.59 3.76 8.32
CA GLU A 105 12.17 4.29 9.54
C GLU A 105 11.45 3.78 10.78
N GLU A 106 10.13 3.71 10.71
CA GLU A 106 9.38 3.27 11.89
C GLU A 106 9.49 1.76 12.12
N LEU A 107 9.65 1.00 11.06
CA LEU A 107 9.75 -0.45 11.17
C LEU A 107 11.19 -0.94 11.10
N LEU A 108 12.11 -0.09 11.49
CA LEU A 108 13.51 -0.28 11.33
C LEU A 108 13.97 -1.67 11.66
N GLY A 109 14.56 -2.34 10.72
CA GLY A 109 15.18 -3.63 10.95
C GLY A 109 14.27 -4.82 11.02
N LYS A 110 12.94 -4.60 11.03
CA LYS A 110 12.04 -5.72 11.15
C LYS A 110 11.52 -6.23 9.83
N TYR A 111 11.37 -5.36 8.84
CA TYR A 111 10.78 -5.73 7.57
C TYR A 111 11.57 -5.17 6.43
N ARG A 112 11.56 -5.87 5.30
CA ARG A 112 12.02 -5.31 4.06
C ARG A 112 10.82 -4.64 3.43
N ILE A 113 10.98 -3.40 3.02
CA ILE A 113 9.85 -2.63 2.52
C ILE A 113 10.21 -2.05 1.18
N LYS A 114 9.33 -2.22 0.20
CA LYS A 114 9.57 -1.62 -1.11
C LYS A 114 8.36 -0.81 -1.53
N PHE A 115 8.59 0.12 -2.41
CA PHE A 115 7.54 0.95 -2.95
C PHE A 115 7.23 0.45 -4.36
N SER A 116 5.94 0.31 -4.66
CA SER A 116 5.49 -0.11 -5.97
C SER A 116 4.70 1.04 -6.57
N PRO A 117 5.30 1.83 -7.48
CA PRO A 117 4.63 3.00 -8.02
C PRO A 117 3.54 2.65 -9.02
N SER A 118 2.54 3.53 -9.10
CA SER A 118 1.45 3.36 -10.03
C SER A 118 1.90 3.60 -11.46
N THR A 119 1.33 2.84 -12.39
CA THR A 119 1.53 3.09 -13.81
C THR A 119 0.20 3.35 -14.50
N MET A 120 -0.86 3.58 -13.72
CA MET A 120 -2.20 3.67 -14.26
C MET A 120 -2.38 4.82 -15.25
N ALA A 121 -1.83 6.00 -14.92
CA ALA A 121 -2.01 7.15 -15.78
C ALA A 121 -1.37 6.92 -17.14
N ARG A 122 -0.19 6.33 -17.15
CA ARG A 122 0.48 6.05 -18.40
C ARG A 122 -0.27 5.00 -19.21
N SER A 123 -0.84 4.01 -18.52
CA SER A 123 -1.63 3.00 -19.21
C SER A 123 -2.85 3.62 -19.87
N TYR A 124 -3.52 4.53 -19.18
CA TYR A 124 -4.68 5.20 -19.75
C TYR A 124 -4.29 6.12 -20.90
N ALA A 125 -3.16 6.78 -20.78
CA ALA A 125 -2.69 7.66 -21.85
C ALA A 125 -2.43 6.89 -23.12
N ARG A 126 -1.94 5.66 -23.01
CA ARG A 126 -1.72 4.85 -24.20
C ARG A 126 -2.98 4.40 -24.89
N LYS A 127 -4.06 4.25 -24.13
CA LYS A 127 -5.33 3.84 -24.67
C LYS A 127 -6.00 4.96 -25.45
N THR A 128 -5.63 6.19 -25.17
CA THR A 128 -6.31 7.33 -25.76
C THR A 128 -5.66 7.66 -27.10
N PRO A 129 -6.41 7.68 -28.19
CA PRO A 129 -5.84 7.98 -29.49
C PRO A 129 -5.29 9.40 -29.57
#